data_28447135efd4086a27f49ec472e91404
#
_entry.id   28447135efd4086a27f49ec472e91404
#
_cell.length_a   1.000
_cell.length_b   1.000
_cell.length_c   1.000
_cell.angle_alpha   90.00
_cell.angle_beta   90.00
_cell.angle_gamma   90.00
#
_symmetry.space_group_name_H-M   'P 1'
#
loop_
_entity.id
_entity.type
_entity.pdbx_description
1 polymer ?
#
loop_
_entity_poly.entity_id
_entity_poly.type
_entity_poly.pdbx_seq_one_letter_code
_entity_poly.pdbx_strand_id
1 'polypeptide(L)'
;MLGRISAIRKATIGLALCATAAVGLAACGTSSTTASGPSCPNTTSLSGAGSTFINPLMSKWSEQYVDAHCGAQVSYQSVGSGAGITQFLQQTVDFGATDSPMTDAQIAQSKAGAVLHIPATIGGVAISYNVPEVAASTHLQFTGDTLAKIFLGQIKNWNDPAIAASNTGVNLPNQPITVVHRSDGSGTTGILTHYLAAVSTAWSSGPGAGTTINWPTGVGAKGNDGVATQVKNTKYAIGYNELAYVIANNISYGAVQNKDASGFIVPSSDTVAAAANSVTDIPADLRFFFVNAPGANSYPIAGFTWMLVYQNQTDADKGQAIANFAWWATHSGQQYASPNYVSLPANIVAKDEAQIKSMKCGSSACYKG
;
A
#
# COMPACT_ATOMS: atom_id res chain seq x y z
N MET A 1 -20.82 -65.02 4.42
CA MET A 1 -22.00 -65.29 3.52
C MET A 1 -21.85 -64.29 2.39
N LEU A 2 -21.32 -64.69 1.26
CA LEU A 2 -22.05 -65.07 0.07
C LEU A 2 -22.88 -63.87 -0.44
N GLY A 3 -22.76 -63.34 -1.65
CA GLY A 3 -22.12 -63.86 -2.85
C GLY A 3 -22.47 -62.95 -4.03
N ARG A 4 -21.62 -62.97 -4.99
CA ARG A 4 -21.80 -63.25 -6.44
C ARG A 4 -22.38 -62.12 -7.30
N ILE A 5 -21.61 -61.61 -8.26
CA ILE A 5 -21.11 -62.11 -9.59
C ILE A 5 -22.01 -61.63 -10.74
N SER A 6 -21.32 -60.93 -11.70
CA SER A 6 -21.37 -61.13 -13.17
C SER A 6 -22.46 -60.39 -13.95
N ALA A 7 -22.21 -59.72 -15.07
CA ALA A 7 -21.74 -60.29 -16.31
C ALA A 7 -21.37 -59.27 -17.39
N ILE A 8 -20.40 -59.66 -18.14
CA ILE A 8 -19.86 -59.17 -19.41
C ILE A 8 -20.87 -59.30 -20.56
N ARG A 9 -20.97 -58.38 -21.50
CA ARG A 9 -21.31 -58.69 -22.90
C ARG A 9 -20.45 -57.86 -23.89
N LYS A 10 -19.67 -58.61 -24.64
CA LYS A 10 -19.00 -58.22 -25.90
C LYS A 10 -19.96 -58.38 -27.08
N ALA A 11 -19.87 -57.55 -28.13
CA ALA A 11 -20.20 -57.85 -29.51
C ALA A 11 -19.63 -56.72 -30.36
N THR A 12 -18.62 -56.89 -31.09
CA THR A 12 -18.31 -57.42 -32.44
C THR A 12 -18.72 -56.53 -33.61
N ILE A 13 -17.69 -55.98 -34.23
CA ILE A 13 -17.26 -55.87 -35.64
C ILE A 13 -18.34 -55.66 -36.70
N GLY A 14 -18.16 -54.59 -37.49
CA GLY A 14 -18.75 -54.42 -38.82
C GLY A 14 -17.85 -53.52 -39.69
N LEU A 15 -17.03 -54.19 -40.50
CA LEU A 15 -16.20 -53.62 -41.56
C LEU A 15 -17.06 -53.42 -42.83
N ALA A 16 -17.13 -52.21 -43.38
CA ALA A 16 -17.62 -52.02 -44.76
C ALA A 16 -16.74 -50.99 -45.49
N LEU A 17 -16.06 -51.49 -46.48
CA LEU A 17 -15.27 -50.80 -47.50
C LEU A 17 -16.22 -50.30 -48.59
N CYS A 18 -16.13 -49.05 -49.06
CA CYS A 18 -16.51 -48.60 -50.41
C CYS A 18 -15.84 -47.26 -50.78
N ALA A 19 -14.97 -47.34 -51.65
CA ALA A 19 -14.58 -46.70 -52.91
C ALA A 19 -14.88 -45.21 -53.12
N THR A 20 -13.80 -44.46 -53.29
CA THR A 20 -13.41 -43.40 -54.24
C THR A 20 -14.48 -42.64 -55.01
N ALA A 21 -14.52 -41.31 -54.80
CA ALA A 21 -14.73 -40.31 -55.87
C ALA A 21 -13.98 -39.04 -55.53
N ALA A 22 -12.95 -38.74 -56.34
CA ALA A 22 -12.23 -37.50 -56.33
C ALA A 22 -13.06 -36.41 -57.02
N VAL A 23 -13.47 -35.37 -56.27
CA VAL A 23 -13.94 -34.10 -56.85
C VAL A 23 -13.06 -33.00 -56.31
N GLY A 24 -12.27 -32.40 -57.15
CA GLY A 24 -11.48 -31.22 -56.87
C GLY A 24 -12.39 -30.04 -56.64
N LEU A 25 -12.30 -29.44 -55.44
CA LEU A 25 -12.82 -28.11 -55.16
C LEU A 25 -11.66 -27.20 -54.75
N ALA A 26 -11.49 -26.16 -55.53
CA ALA A 26 -10.60 -25.06 -55.23
C ALA A 26 -10.93 -24.52 -53.81
N ALA A 27 -10.03 -24.73 -52.87
CA ALA A 27 -10.07 -24.11 -51.57
C ALA A 27 -9.71 -22.63 -51.72
N CYS A 28 -10.70 -21.74 -51.66
CA CYS A 28 -10.47 -20.36 -51.24
C CYS A 28 -9.85 -20.40 -49.86
N GLY A 29 -8.58 -20.07 -49.80
CA GLY A 29 -7.86 -19.87 -48.52
C GLY A 29 -8.49 -18.68 -47.79
N THR A 30 -9.40 -18.94 -46.86
CA THR A 30 -9.63 -18.02 -45.76
C THR A 30 -8.43 -18.07 -44.85
N SER A 31 -7.49 -17.14 -45.10
CA SER A 31 -6.50 -16.80 -44.10
C SER A 31 -7.27 -16.40 -42.83
N SER A 32 -7.43 -17.33 -41.89
CA SER A 32 -7.69 -16.99 -40.52
C SER A 32 -6.50 -16.17 -40.06
N THR A 33 -6.62 -14.85 -40.17
CA THR A 33 -5.83 -13.93 -39.35
C THR A 33 -6.19 -14.25 -37.90
N THR A 34 -5.47 -15.22 -37.34
CA THR A 34 -5.26 -15.21 -35.88
C THR A 34 -4.69 -13.84 -35.63
N ALA A 35 -5.49 -12.97 -35.02
CA ALA A 35 -4.99 -11.77 -34.39
C ALA A 35 -3.91 -12.25 -33.40
N SER A 36 -2.66 -12.19 -33.85
CA SER A 36 -1.54 -12.30 -32.95
C SER A 36 -1.75 -11.14 -31.98
N GLY A 37 -2.16 -11.43 -30.78
CA GLY A 37 -2.03 -10.49 -29.68
C GLY A 37 -0.61 -9.96 -29.68
N PRO A 38 -0.35 -8.78 -29.12
CA PRO A 38 0.96 -8.16 -29.17
C PRO A 38 1.99 -9.21 -28.75
N SER A 39 2.96 -9.48 -29.64
CA SER A 39 4.06 -10.37 -29.30
C SER A 39 4.80 -9.71 -28.15
N CYS A 40 4.88 -10.41 -27.02
CA CYS A 40 5.57 -9.94 -25.84
C CYS A 40 7.05 -10.33 -25.96
N PRO A 41 7.92 -9.44 -26.44
CA PRO A 41 9.33 -9.71 -26.42
C PRO A 41 9.82 -9.53 -24.99
N ASN A 42 10.36 -10.59 -24.40
CA ASN A 42 11.05 -10.64 -23.11
C ASN A 42 10.19 -10.33 -21.87
N THR A 43 9.77 -11.39 -21.22
CA THR A 43 9.18 -11.37 -19.87
C THR A 43 10.26 -11.07 -18.82
N THR A 44 10.59 -9.80 -18.64
CA THR A 44 11.52 -9.40 -17.59
C THR A 44 10.77 -9.37 -16.25
N SER A 45 11.09 -10.28 -15.32
CA SER A 45 10.54 -10.24 -13.97
C SER A 45 11.11 -9.10 -13.16
N LEU A 46 10.27 -8.42 -12.38
CA LEU A 46 10.65 -7.37 -11.45
C LEU A 46 10.50 -7.87 -10.01
N SER A 47 11.51 -7.58 -9.20
CA SER A 47 11.49 -7.79 -7.76
C SER A 47 11.39 -6.46 -7.02
N GLY A 48 10.45 -6.34 -6.12
CA GLY A 48 10.30 -5.17 -5.25
C GLY A 48 10.24 -5.57 -3.78
N ALA A 49 10.60 -4.64 -2.89
CA ALA A 49 10.45 -4.86 -1.46
C ALA A 49 10.17 -3.55 -0.72
N GLY A 50 9.46 -3.66 0.40
CA GLY A 50 9.30 -2.49 1.27
C GLY A 50 7.98 -2.42 2.01
N SER A 51 7.36 -1.28 1.93
CA SER A 51 6.19 -0.90 2.70
C SER A 51 5.11 -1.99 2.74
N THR A 52 4.66 -2.30 3.96
CA THR A 52 3.47 -3.14 4.16
C THR A 52 2.18 -2.35 3.94
N PHE A 53 2.24 -1.01 3.96
CA PHE A 53 1.11 -0.13 3.73
C PHE A 53 0.49 -0.36 2.34
N ILE A 54 1.32 -0.36 1.29
CA ILE A 54 0.88 -0.55 -0.09
C ILE A 54 0.60 -2.02 -0.45
N ASN A 55 0.98 -2.99 0.39
CA ASN A 55 0.97 -4.40 0.01
C ASN A 55 -0.37 -4.92 -0.54
N PRO A 56 -1.55 -4.60 0.02
CA PRO A 56 -2.83 -5.00 -0.57
C PRO A 56 -3.01 -4.52 -2.01
N LEU A 57 -2.66 -3.27 -2.30
CA LEU A 57 -2.74 -2.69 -3.64
C LEU A 57 -1.64 -3.25 -4.56
N MET A 58 -0.41 -3.39 -4.05
CA MET A 58 0.72 -3.94 -4.81
C MET A 58 0.45 -5.40 -5.24
N SER A 59 -0.18 -6.20 -4.38
CA SER A 59 -0.60 -7.57 -4.73
C SER A 59 -1.60 -7.54 -5.89
N LYS A 60 -2.58 -6.61 -5.84
CA LYS A 60 -3.53 -6.44 -6.93
C LYS A 60 -2.87 -5.95 -8.22
N TRP A 61 -1.93 -5.02 -8.10
CA TRP A 61 -1.14 -4.54 -9.25
C TRP A 61 -0.29 -5.64 -9.86
N SER A 62 0.38 -6.47 -9.04
CA SER A 62 1.19 -7.59 -9.52
C SER A 62 0.37 -8.58 -10.35
N GLU A 63 -0.87 -8.85 -9.94
CA GLU A 63 -1.81 -9.71 -10.67
C GLU A 63 -2.24 -9.06 -11.99
N GLN A 64 -2.69 -7.80 -11.93
CA GLN A 64 -3.34 -7.13 -13.08
C GLN A 64 -2.33 -6.62 -14.12
N TYR A 65 -1.12 -6.29 -13.72
CA TYR A 65 -0.07 -5.83 -14.62
C TYR A 65 0.38 -6.93 -15.58
N VAL A 66 0.46 -8.18 -15.13
CA VAL A 66 0.79 -9.34 -15.99
C VAL A 66 -0.22 -9.48 -17.11
N ASP A 67 -1.54 -9.39 -16.79
CA ASP A 67 -2.62 -9.53 -17.75
C ASP A 67 -2.65 -8.38 -18.78
N ALA A 68 -2.31 -7.17 -18.34
CA ALA A 68 -2.41 -5.97 -19.18
C ALA A 68 -1.18 -5.75 -20.10
N HIS A 69 -0.01 -6.24 -19.75
CA HIS A 69 1.27 -5.82 -20.36
C HIS A 69 2.19 -6.97 -20.74
N CYS A 70 1.62 -8.13 -21.09
CA CYS A 70 2.39 -9.23 -21.65
C CYS A 70 3.66 -9.61 -20.86
N GLY A 71 3.58 -9.65 -19.54
CA GLY A 71 4.50 -10.54 -18.89
C GLY A 71 5.67 -10.01 -18.10
N ALA A 72 5.79 -8.74 -17.76
CA ALA A 72 6.68 -8.42 -16.64
C ALA A 72 5.99 -8.87 -15.34
N GLN A 73 6.40 -10.01 -14.81
CA GLN A 73 5.92 -10.45 -13.51
C GLN A 73 6.53 -9.57 -12.42
N VAL A 74 5.67 -8.98 -11.59
CA VAL A 74 6.11 -8.20 -10.43
C VAL A 74 5.98 -9.05 -9.17
N SER A 75 7.10 -9.34 -8.53
CA SER A 75 7.15 -10.00 -7.22
C SER A 75 7.47 -8.97 -6.15
N TYR A 76 6.62 -8.89 -5.12
CA TYR A 76 6.79 -7.89 -4.05
C TYR A 76 6.91 -8.53 -2.68
N GLN A 77 7.91 -8.09 -1.91
CA GLN A 77 8.15 -8.54 -0.54
C GLN A 77 7.71 -7.46 0.44
N SER A 78 6.64 -7.72 1.17
CA SER A 78 6.07 -6.83 2.18
C SER A 78 6.85 -6.94 3.51
N VAL A 79 7.99 -6.24 3.59
CA VAL A 79 8.97 -6.38 4.71
C VAL A 79 9.07 -5.15 5.61
N GLY A 80 8.34 -4.07 5.29
CA GLY A 80 8.40 -2.75 5.92
C GLY A 80 9.34 -1.80 5.19
N SER A 81 9.04 -0.49 5.27
CA SER A 81 9.76 0.57 4.54
C SER A 81 11.26 0.57 4.83
N GLY A 82 11.66 0.40 6.09
CA GLY A 82 13.08 0.40 6.47
C GLY A 82 13.87 -0.74 5.81
N ALA A 83 13.32 -1.96 5.83
CA ALA A 83 13.94 -3.10 5.17
C ALA A 83 13.92 -2.95 3.63
N GLY A 84 12.83 -2.38 3.07
CA GLY A 84 12.74 -2.07 1.65
C GLY A 84 13.81 -1.08 1.19
N ILE A 85 14.01 0.02 1.90
CA ILE A 85 15.08 0.99 1.62
C ILE A 85 16.44 0.29 1.70
N THR A 86 16.67 -0.55 2.71
CA THR A 86 17.94 -1.29 2.86
C THR A 86 18.20 -2.22 1.68
N GLN A 87 17.22 -3.04 1.29
CA GLN A 87 17.34 -3.95 0.14
C GLN A 87 17.54 -3.19 -1.17
N PHE A 88 16.83 -2.08 -1.35
CA PHE A 88 16.99 -1.22 -2.52
C PHE A 88 18.41 -0.62 -2.60
N LEU A 89 18.92 -0.05 -1.52
CA LEU A 89 20.29 0.49 -1.47
C LEU A 89 21.37 -0.57 -1.66
N GLN A 90 21.09 -1.82 -1.26
CA GLN A 90 21.97 -2.98 -1.50
C GLN A 90 21.79 -3.56 -2.92
N GLN A 91 20.86 -3.05 -3.72
CA GLN A 91 20.55 -3.52 -5.07
C GLN A 91 20.16 -5.01 -5.13
N THR A 92 19.51 -5.52 -4.06
CA THR A 92 18.99 -6.89 -3.99
C THR A 92 17.57 -7.01 -4.53
N VAL A 93 16.94 -5.87 -4.83
CA VAL A 93 15.64 -5.74 -5.50
C VAL A 93 15.71 -4.67 -6.57
N ASP A 94 14.83 -4.76 -7.56
CA ASP A 94 14.80 -3.85 -8.71
C ASP A 94 14.18 -2.49 -8.33
N PHE A 95 13.23 -2.49 -7.37
CA PHE A 95 12.65 -1.26 -6.82
C PHE A 95 12.34 -1.39 -5.33
N GLY A 96 12.35 -0.27 -4.62
CA GLY A 96 11.90 -0.19 -3.23
C GLY A 96 10.50 0.38 -3.12
N ALA A 97 9.85 0.22 -1.94
CA ALA A 97 8.64 0.98 -1.61
C ALA A 97 8.67 1.45 -0.16
N THR A 98 8.24 2.71 0.06
CA THR A 98 8.27 3.35 1.37
C THR A 98 7.13 4.35 1.52
N ASP A 99 6.55 4.48 2.74
CA ASP A 99 5.55 5.51 3.06
C ASP A 99 6.18 6.69 3.81
N SER A 100 7.50 6.72 3.85
CA SER A 100 8.28 7.83 4.38
C SER A 100 9.42 8.10 3.40
N PRO A 101 9.56 9.31 2.86
CA PRO A 101 10.63 9.59 1.91
C PRO A 101 12.00 9.27 2.53
N MET A 102 12.93 8.81 1.70
CA MET A 102 14.31 8.62 2.16
C MET A 102 14.90 9.96 2.62
N THR A 103 15.61 9.92 3.72
CA THR A 103 16.40 11.06 4.17
C THR A 103 17.62 11.30 3.27
N ASP A 104 18.18 12.50 3.28
CA ASP A 104 19.39 12.80 2.52
C ASP A 104 20.56 11.89 2.93
N ALA A 105 20.65 11.54 4.22
CA ALA A 105 21.63 10.59 4.73
C ALA A 105 21.45 9.16 4.15
N GLN A 106 20.22 8.73 3.90
CA GLN A 106 19.95 7.45 3.24
C GLN A 106 20.25 7.54 1.74
N ILE A 107 19.86 8.63 1.07
CA ILE A 107 20.16 8.83 -0.36
C ILE A 107 21.67 8.87 -0.59
N ALA A 108 22.43 9.51 0.30
CA ALA A 108 23.90 9.55 0.22
C ALA A 108 24.56 8.16 0.29
N GLN A 109 23.88 7.13 0.77
CA GLN A 109 24.37 5.74 0.78
C GLN A 109 24.17 5.04 -0.57
N SER A 110 23.44 5.67 -1.51
CA SER A 110 23.20 5.08 -2.84
C SER A 110 24.49 4.92 -3.62
N LYS A 111 24.78 3.70 -4.04
CA LYS A 111 25.95 3.36 -4.88
C LYS A 111 25.63 3.39 -6.38
N ALA A 112 24.35 3.41 -6.73
CA ALA A 112 23.88 3.42 -8.12
C ALA A 112 23.43 4.83 -8.59
N GLY A 113 23.80 5.87 -7.87
CA GLY A 113 23.51 7.26 -8.23
C GLY A 113 22.18 7.79 -7.69
N ALA A 114 21.57 8.71 -8.42
CA ALA A 114 20.36 9.41 -7.99
C ALA A 114 19.17 8.46 -7.83
N VAL A 115 18.44 8.66 -6.73
CA VAL A 115 17.21 7.92 -6.40
C VAL A 115 16.01 8.81 -6.68
N LEU A 116 15.08 8.31 -7.47
CA LEU A 116 13.78 8.93 -7.72
C LEU A 116 12.76 8.40 -6.71
N HIS A 117 11.92 9.30 -6.21
CA HIS A 117 10.79 9.00 -5.37
C HIS A 117 9.52 9.20 -6.20
N ILE A 118 8.90 8.13 -6.66
CA ILE A 118 7.70 8.15 -7.50
C ILE A 118 6.50 7.85 -6.61
N PRO A 119 5.64 8.82 -6.23
CA PRO A 119 4.38 8.56 -5.58
C PRO A 119 3.57 7.50 -6.32
N ALA A 120 3.18 6.46 -5.62
CA ALA A 120 2.46 5.33 -6.22
C ALA A 120 0.97 5.33 -5.85
N THR A 121 0.66 5.71 -4.61
CA THR A 121 -0.73 5.81 -4.10
C THR A 121 -0.74 6.66 -2.83
N ILE A 122 -1.95 6.95 -2.35
CA ILE A 122 -2.20 7.66 -1.10
C ILE A 122 -3.11 6.81 -0.24
N GLY A 123 -2.87 6.81 1.08
CA GLY A 123 -3.73 6.11 2.02
C GLY A 123 -3.81 6.81 3.38
N GLY A 124 -4.71 6.33 4.22
CA GLY A 124 -4.92 6.82 5.57
C GLY A 124 -4.37 5.87 6.63
N VAL A 125 -3.76 6.43 7.67
CA VAL A 125 -3.38 5.68 8.88
C VAL A 125 -4.55 5.73 9.86
N ALA A 126 -5.32 4.66 9.94
CA ALA A 126 -6.43 4.52 10.87
C ALA A 126 -5.92 4.23 12.29
N ILE A 127 -6.52 4.87 13.29
CA ILE A 127 -6.30 4.55 14.71
C ILE A 127 -7.19 3.36 15.05
N SER A 128 -6.61 2.16 15.03
CA SER A 128 -7.31 0.91 15.30
C SER A 128 -7.43 0.63 16.80
N TYR A 129 -8.55 0.03 17.24
CA TYR A 129 -8.72 -0.33 18.63
C TYR A 129 -9.62 -1.56 18.83
N ASN A 130 -9.56 -2.14 20.04
CA ASN A 130 -10.39 -3.28 20.44
C ASN A 130 -10.97 -3.02 21.84
N VAL A 131 -12.11 -2.35 21.87
CA VAL A 131 -12.87 -2.06 23.10
C VAL A 131 -14.24 -2.73 22.98
N PRO A 132 -14.44 -3.90 23.58
CA PRO A 132 -15.66 -4.71 23.37
C PRO A 132 -16.96 -4.03 23.78
N GLU A 133 -16.90 -3.10 24.71
CA GLU A 133 -18.05 -2.32 25.21
C GLU A 133 -18.52 -1.24 24.23
N VAL A 134 -17.69 -0.90 23.24
CA VAL A 134 -18.00 0.08 22.19
C VAL A 134 -18.55 -0.65 20.97
N ALA A 135 -19.72 -0.23 20.52
CA ALA A 135 -20.33 -0.84 19.32
C ALA A 135 -19.41 -0.70 18.10
N ALA A 136 -19.32 -1.74 17.27
CA ALA A 136 -18.44 -1.76 16.10
C ALA A 136 -18.74 -0.63 15.07
N SER A 137 -19.98 -0.12 15.07
CA SER A 137 -20.40 1.02 14.25
C SER A 137 -20.01 2.39 14.81
N THR A 138 -19.47 2.42 16.06
CA THR A 138 -19.06 3.66 16.72
C THR A 138 -17.60 3.91 16.41
N HIS A 139 -17.32 5.07 15.81
CA HIS A 139 -15.95 5.55 15.66
C HIS A 139 -15.59 6.41 16.89
N LEU A 140 -14.75 5.89 17.79
CA LEU A 140 -14.23 6.68 18.90
C LEU A 140 -13.49 7.91 18.36
N GLN A 141 -13.70 9.03 19.03
CA GLN A 141 -13.20 10.33 18.62
C GLN A 141 -11.93 10.70 19.41
N PHE A 142 -10.89 11.08 18.68
CA PHE A 142 -9.60 11.42 19.28
C PHE A 142 -9.12 12.78 18.77
N THR A 143 -8.78 13.68 19.72
CA THR A 143 -7.97 14.85 19.40
C THR A 143 -6.51 14.44 19.20
N GLY A 144 -5.72 15.27 18.50
CA GLY A 144 -4.29 15.02 18.35
C GLY A 144 -3.54 14.96 19.67
N ASP A 145 -3.90 15.83 20.62
CA ASP A 145 -3.34 15.85 21.97
C ASP A 145 -3.65 14.55 22.74
N THR A 146 -4.90 14.07 22.66
CA THR A 146 -5.30 12.80 23.28
C THR A 146 -4.50 11.63 22.72
N LEU A 147 -4.35 11.55 21.38
CA LEU A 147 -3.54 10.50 20.75
C LEU A 147 -2.08 10.57 21.18
N ALA A 148 -1.48 11.75 21.16
CA ALA A 148 -0.10 11.93 21.62
C ALA A 148 0.09 11.45 23.06
N LYS A 149 -0.81 11.81 23.97
CA LYS A 149 -0.77 11.38 25.38
C LYS A 149 -0.97 9.88 25.57
N ILE A 150 -1.81 9.22 24.75
CA ILE A 150 -1.96 7.76 24.75
C ILE A 150 -0.64 7.11 24.34
N PHE A 151 -0.07 7.49 23.21
CA PHE A 151 1.18 6.92 22.71
C PHE A 151 2.41 7.29 23.54
N LEU A 152 2.35 8.38 24.34
CA LEU A 152 3.34 8.72 25.38
C LEU A 152 3.16 7.88 26.67
N GLY A 153 2.08 7.11 26.80
CA GLY A 153 1.76 6.38 28.03
C GLY A 153 1.30 7.27 29.19
N GLN A 154 0.90 8.51 28.91
CA GLN A 154 0.37 9.45 29.89
C GLN A 154 -1.11 9.18 30.17
N ILE A 155 -1.91 8.92 29.14
CA ILE A 155 -3.28 8.40 29.26
C ILE A 155 -3.19 6.87 29.27
N LYS A 156 -3.62 6.27 30.38
CA LYS A 156 -3.43 4.83 30.63
C LYS A 156 -4.71 4.02 30.63
N ASN A 157 -5.86 4.65 30.75
CA ASN A 157 -7.16 3.98 30.83
C ASN A 157 -8.13 4.52 29.79
N TRP A 158 -9.02 3.65 29.29
CA TRP A 158 -10.03 4.02 28.30
C TRP A 158 -11.04 5.05 28.79
N ASN A 159 -11.40 5.04 30.09
CA ASN A 159 -12.30 6.01 30.69
C ASN A 159 -11.61 7.30 31.16
N ASP A 160 -10.38 7.57 30.68
CA ASP A 160 -9.70 8.84 30.98
C ASP A 160 -10.57 10.03 30.58
N PRO A 161 -10.67 11.09 31.39
CA PRO A 161 -11.47 12.27 31.09
C PRO A 161 -11.15 12.91 29.73
N ALA A 162 -9.90 12.84 29.25
CA ALA A 162 -9.52 13.38 27.95
C ALA A 162 -10.10 12.59 26.78
N ILE A 163 -10.28 11.26 26.92
CA ILE A 163 -10.98 10.44 25.92
C ILE A 163 -12.48 10.67 26.05
N ALA A 164 -13.03 10.65 27.28
CA ALA A 164 -14.46 10.79 27.55
C ALA A 164 -15.03 12.12 27.04
N ALA A 165 -14.25 13.21 27.14
CA ALA A 165 -14.67 14.54 26.70
C ALA A 165 -15.05 14.60 25.20
N SER A 166 -14.38 13.82 24.36
CA SER A 166 -14.68 13.73 22.92
C SER A 166 -15.71 12.64 22.59
N ASN A 167 -16.08 11.78 23.57
CA ASN A 167 -16.92 10.61 23.37
C ASN A 167 -18.16 10.61 24.27
N THR A 168 -18.84 11.75 24.34
CA THR A 168 -20.04 11.92 25.19
C THR A 168 -21.11 10.88 24.83
N GLY A 169 -21.62 10.19 25.83
CA GLY A 169 -22.64 9.14 25.66
C GLY A 169 -22.09 7.76 25.30
N VAL A 170 -20.78 7.62 25.09
CA VAL A 170 -20.12 6.32 24.93
C VAL A 170 -19.73 5.78 26.31
N ASN A 171 -20.11 4.53 26.60
CA ASN A 171 -19.70 3.85 27.82
C ASN A 171 -18.25 3.34 27.70
N LEU A 172 -17.31 4.16 28.11
CA LEU A 172 -15.89 3.82 28.12
C LEU A 172 -15.53 3.02 29.37
N PRO A 173 -14.92 1.83 29.24
CA PRO A 173 -14.61 0.98 30.40
C PRO A 173 -13.41 1.52 31.20
N ASN A 174 -13.44 1.29 32.52
CA ASN A 174 -12.26 1.52 33.37
C ASN A 174 -11.25 0.36 33.18
N GLN A 175 -10.61 0.34 32.06
CA GLN A 175 -9.65 -0.69 31.67
C GLN A 175 -8.36 -0.06 31.16
N PRO A 176 -7.21 -0.69 31.43
CA PRO A 176 -5.92 -0.18 30.97
C PRO A 176 -5.79 -0.28 29.44
N ILE A 177 -5.20 0.75 28.82
CA ILE A 177 -4.91 0.78 27.41
C ILE A 177 -3.62 0.00 27.13
N THR A 178 -3.68 -0.97 26.20
CA THR A 178 -2.48 -1.59 25.64
C THR A 178 -2.16 -0.92 24.30
N VAL A 179 -1.08 -0.16 24.24
CA VAL A 179 -0.61 0.44 22.98
C VAL A 179 0.09 -0.63 22.16
N VAL A 180 -0.25 -0.72 20.88
CA VAL A 180 0.41 -1.60 19.90
C VAL A 180 1.09 -0.72 18.85
N HIS A 181 2.38 -0.91 18.66
CA HIS A 181 3.17 -0.14 17.70
C HIS A 181 4.00 -1.05 16.78
N ARG A 182 4.60 -0.49 15.75
CA ARG A 182 5.49 -1.22 14.85
C ARG A 182 6.82 -1.53 15.52
N SER A 183 7.29 -2.75 15.33
CA SER A 183 8.63 -3.21 15.79
C SER A 183 9.69 -3.16 14.69
N ASP A 184 9.29 -2.90 13.46
CA ASP A 184 10.15 -2.77 12.26
C ASP A 184 10.23 -1.32 11.80
N GLY A 185 11.19 -1.00 10.95
CA GLY A 185 11.26 0.29 10.26
C GLY A 185 10.05 0.48 9.33
N SER A 186 9.16 1.40 9.67
CA SER A 186 7.82 1.52 9.10
C SER A 186 7.51 2.92 8.59
N GLY A 187 7.11 3.03 7.33
CA GLY A 187 6.58 4.28 6.79
C GLY A 187 5.25 4.68 7.43
N THR A 188 4.39 3.70 7.78
CA THR A 188 3.15 3.96 8.54
C THR A 188 3.45 4.61 9.90
N THR A 189 4.51 4.15 10.58
CA THR A 189 5.05 4.83 11.79
C THR A 189 5.52 6.24 11.44
N GLY A 190 6.22 6.41 10.32
CA GLY A 190 6.66 7.73 9.85
C GLY A 190 5.50 8.71 9.70
N ILE A 191 4.41 8.32 9.02
CA ILE A 191 3.22 9.16 8.85
C ILE A 191 2.60 9.52 10.21
N LEU A 192 2.35 8.53 11.07
CA LEU A 192 1.77 8.77 12.40
C LEU A 192 2.63 9.69 13.25
N THR A 193 3.93 9.42 13.32
CA THR A 193 4.83 10.18 14.21
C THR A 193 5.07 11.61 13.74
N HIS A 194 5.04 11.87 12.43
CA HIS A 194 5.02 13.23 11.89
C HIS A 194 3.73 13.97 12.28
N TYR A 195 2.58 13.28 12.22
CA TYR A 195 1.33 13.85 12.71
C TYR A 195 1.39 14.17 14.20
N LEU A 196 1.82 13.22 15.04
CA LEU A 196 1.93 13.43 16.48
C LEU A 196 2.90 14.56 16.84
N ALA A 197 4.00 14.68 16.11
CA ALA A 197 4.94 15.78 16.28
C ALA A 197 4.35 17.16 15.86
N ALA A 198 3.49 17.18 14.85
CA ALA A 198 2.81 18.38 14.40
C ALA A 198 1.75 18.89 15.38
N VAL A 199 1.16 18.00 16.20
CA VAL A 199 0.04 18.34 17.12
C VAL A 199 0.42 18.33 18.60
N SER A 200 1.64 17.91 18.95
CA SER A 200 2.11 17.80 20.34
C SER A 200 3.56 18.16 20.50
N THR A 201 3.83 19.24 21.24
CA THR A 201 5.20 19.65 21.62
C THR A 201 5.87 18.57 22.47
N ALA A 202 5.13 17.91 23.39
CA ALA A 202 5.68 16.83 24.20
C ALA A 202 6.16 15.65 23.34
N TRP A 203 5.43 15.35 22.26
CA TRP A 203 5.85 14.33 21.32
C TRP A 203 7.07 14.76 20.50
N SER A 204 7.05 15.96 19.90
CA SER A 204 8.14 16.46 19.05
C SER A 204 9.46 16.63 19.81
N SER A 205 9.41 17.01 21.09
CA SER A 205 10.57 17.16 21.97
C SER A 205 11.04 15.86 22.61
N GLY A 206 10.22 14.81 22.59
CA GLY A 206 10.48 13.50 23.18
C GLY A 206 10.80 12.46 22.12
N PRO A 207 9.84 11.57 21.77
CA PRO A 207 10.09 10.50 20.79
C PRO A 207 10.43 10.99 19.39
N GLY A 208 9.90 12.14 19.00
CA GLY A 208 10.11 12.74 17.68
C GLY A 208 9.34 12.00 16.56
N ALA A 209 9.80 12.21 15.31
CA ALA A 209 9.20 11.62 14.13
C ALA A 209 10.23 10.78 13.34
N GLY A 210 9.77 9.66 12.77
CA GLY A 210 10.62 8.77 11.98
C GLY A 210 10.01 7.41 11.73
N THR A 211 10.65 6.64 10.87
CA THR A 211 10.24 5.26 10.57
C THR A 211 10.55 4.27 11.70
N THR A 212 11.47 4.66 12.58
CA THR A 212 11.86 3.92 13.79
C THR A 212 12.08 4.94 14.89
N ILE A 213 11.39 4.78 16.00
CA ILE A 213 11.50 5.63 17.19
C ILE A 213 11.62 4.78 18.46
N ASN A 214 12.06 5.40 19.55
CA ASN A 214 12.01 4.78 20.87
C ASN A 214 10.61 4.96 21.46
N TRP A 215 9.76 3.94 21.34
CA TRP A 215 8.39 4.00 21.85
C TRP A 215 8.37 4.10 23.36
N PRO A 216 7.67 5.09 23.93
CA PRO A 216 7.62 5.27 25.38
C PRO A 216 6.84 4.16 26.11
N THR A 217 5.92 3.50 25.42
CA THR A 217 5.05 2.46 25.97
C THR A 217 4.56 1.54 24.87
N GLY A 218 3.99 0.39 25.26
CA GLY A 218 3.31 -0.51 24.37
C GLY A 218 4.09 -1.77 24.03
N VAL A 219 3.55 -2.52 23.08
CA VAL A 219 4.13 -3.76 22.54
C VAL A 219 4.35 -3.65 21.05
N GLY A 220 5.46 -4.17 20.58
CA GLY A 220 5.82 -4.12 19.16
C GLY A 220 5.23 -5.28 18.36
N ALA A 221 4.74 -4.99 17.15
CA ALA A 221 4.30 -5.98 16.19
C ALA A 221 4.86 -5.64 14.79
N LYS A 222 5.23 -6.67 14.02
CA LYS A 222 5.86 -6.49 12.71
C LYS A 222 4.81 -6.30 11.60
N GLY A 223 4.97 -5.29 10.79
CA GLY A 223 4.11 -5.01 9.64
C GLY A 223 2.73 -4.46 10.03
N ASN A 224 1.95 -4.01 9.05
CA ASN A 224 0.55 -3.63 9.27
C ASN A 224 -0.32 -4.82 9.69
N ASP A 225 -0.06 -5.99 9.12
CA ASP A 225 -0.72 -7.25 9.44
C ASP A 225 -0.48 -7.69 10.89
N GLY A 226 0.76 -7.58 11.37
CA GLY A 226 1.11 -7.89 12.76
C GLY A 226 0.42 -6.96 13.75
N VAL A 227 0.41 -5.64 13.49
CA VAL A 227 -0.32 -4.68 14.35
C VAL A 227 -1.82 -4.96 14.31
N ALA A 228 -2.41 -5.17 13.14
CA ALA A 228 -3.83 -5.49 13.00
C ALA A 228 -4.21 -6.77 13.79
N THR A 229 -3.41 -7.81 13.66
CA THR A 229 -3.60 -9.07 14.40
C THR A 229 -3.49 -8.87 15.91
N GLN A 230 -2.48 -8.11 16.36
CA GLN A 230 -2.25 -7.85 17.78
C GLN A 230 -3.40 -7.03 18.40
N VAL A 231 -3.85 -5.96 17.72
CA VAL A 231 -5.00 -5.15 18.17
C VAL A 231 -6.27 -5.99 18.22
N LYS A 232 -6.57 -6.76 17.18
CA LYS A 232 -7.76 -7.61 17.10
C LYS A 232 -7.84 -8.62 18.24
N ASN A 233 -6.70 -9.21 18.61
CA ASN A 233 -6.63 -10.28 19.60
C ASN A 233 -6.38 -9.80 21.02
N THR A 234 -6.08 -8.52 21.25
CA THR A 234 -5.82 -7.96 22.57
C THR A 234 -6.97 -7.03 22.97
N LYS A 235 -7.77 -7.44 23.96
CA LYS A 235 -8.79 -6.56 24.52
C LYS A 235 -8.17 -5.29 25.06
N TYR A 236 -8.83 -4.17 24.82
CA TYR A 236 -8.43 -2.83 25.26
C TYR A 236 -7.13 -2.33 24.61
N ALA A 237 -6.73 -2.93 23.47
CA ALA A 237 -5.63 -2.43 22.67
C ALA A 237 -6.04 -1.21 21.85
N ILE A 238 -5.05 -0.35 21.60
CA ILE A 238 -5.05 0.70 20.58
C ILE A 238 -3.79 0.58 19.74
N GLY A 239 -3.91 0.79 18.44
CA GLY A 239 -2.79 0.76 17.51
C GLY A 239 -3.04 1.65 16.29
N TYR A 240 -2.25 1.46 15.26
CA TYR A 240 -2.39 2.20 14.01
C TYR A 240 -2.05 1.30 12.82
N ASN A 241 -2.85 1.41 11.79
CA ASN A 241 -2.74 0.58 10.59
C ASN A 241 -3.10 1.40 9.36
N GLU A 242 -2.58 1.01 8.22
CA GLU A 242 -3.19 1.44 6.97
C GLU A 242 -4.65 0.94 6.91
N LEU A 243 -5.53 1.78 6.35
CA LEU A 243 -6.98 1.63 6.40
C LEU A 243 -7.48 0.27 5.85
N ALA A 244 -6.89 -0.25 4.78
CA ALA A 244 -7.29 -1.54 4.19
C ALA A 244 -7.15 -2.69 5.19
N TYR A 245 -6.16 -2.66 6.08
CA TYR A 245 -5.97 -3.71 7.08
C TYR A 245 -7.04 -3.73 8.15
N VAL A 246 -7.51 -2.55 8.61
CA VAL A 246 -8.58 -2.50 9.61
C VAL A 246 -9.92 -2.91 9.00
N ILE A 247 -10.19 -2.53 7.76
CA ILE A 247 -11.40 -2.94 7.04
C ILE A 247 -11.39 -4.45 6.76
N ALA A 248 -10.31 -4.97 6.20
CA ALA A 248 -10.20 -6.40 5.87
C ALA A 248 -10.31 -7.32 7.08
N ASN A 249 -9.88 -6.84 8.26
CA ASN A 249 -9.91 -7.61 9.51
C ASN A 249 -11.13 -7.31 10.39
N ASN A 250 -12.05 -6.43 9.98
CA ASN A 250 -13.19 -5.96 10.76
C ASN A 250 -12.77 -5.43 12.15
N ILE A 251 -11.73 -4.59 12.19
CA ILE A 251 -11.24 -3.96 13.42
C ILE A 251 -11.90 -2.59 13.54
N SER A 252 -12.35 -2.23 14.75
CA SER A 252 -12.86 -0.88 15.03
C SER A 252 -11.74 0.15 14.90
N TYR A 253 -12.08 1.32 14.35
CA TYR A 253 -11.14 2.42 14.20
C TYR A 253 -11.80 3.78 14.49
N GLY A 254 -10.97 4.74 14.89
CA GLY A 254 -11.42 6.03 15.39
C GLY A 254 -11.50 7.11 14.33
N ALA A 255 -12.25 8.16 14.65
CA ALA A 255 -12.24 9.44 13.99
C ALA A 255 -11.22 10.38 14.64
N VAL A 256 -10.51 11.17 13.88
CA VAL A 256 -9.45 12.05 14.36
C VAL A 256 -9.75 13.49 13.97
N GLN A 257 -9.61 14.41 14.92
CA GLN A 257 -9.79 15.83 14.68
C GLN A 257 -8.56 16.41 13.97
N ASN A 258 -8.76 17.13 12.86
CA ASN A 258 -7.72 17.93 12.25
C ASN A 258 -7.79 19.38 12.76
N LYS A 259 -6.78 20.20 12.42
CA LYS A 259 -6.67 21.58 12.91
C LYS A 259 -7.79 22.52 12.43
N ASP A 260 -8.44 22.21 11.31
CA ASP A 260 -9.43 23.07 10.66
C ASP A 260 -10.87 22.53 10.84
N ALA A 261 -11.02 21.31 11.40
CA ALA A 261 -12.32 20.70 11.58
C ALA A 261 -12.99 21.16 12.87
N SER A 262 -14.28 21.47 12.79
CA SER A 262 -15.13 21.61 13.98
C SER A 262 -15.57 20.27 14.56
N GLY A 263 -15.29 19.14 13.89
CA GLY A 263 -15.63 17.78 14.23
C GLY A 263 -14.47 16.80 14.03
N PHE A 264 -14.79 15.52 14.09
CA PHE A 264 -13.84 14.43 13.96
C PHE A 264 -14.00 13.73 12.61
N ILE A 265 -12.90 13.48 11.94
CA ILE A 265 -12.86 12.93 10.57
C ILE A 265 -12.61 11.43 10.64
N VAL A 266 -13.52 10.64 10.11
CA VAL A 266 -13.35 9.19 9.93
C VAL A 266 -12.45 8.96 8.70
N PRO A 267 -11.42 8.10 8.78
CA PRO A 267 -10.61 7.77 7.60
C PRO A 267 -11.46 7.02 6.56
N SER A 268 -11.42 7.53 5.36
CA SER A 268 -12.02 6.93 4.14
C SER A 268 -11.25 7.41 2.91
N SER A 269 -11.47 6.79 1.76
CA SER A 269 -10.88 7.28 0.50
C SER A 269 -11.23 8.76 0.26
N ASP A 270 -12.46 9.18 0.52
CA ASP A 270 -12.90 10.57 0.29
C ASP A 270 -12.19 11.56 1.22
N THR A 271 -12.08 11.24 2.51
CA THR A 271 -11.45 12.14 3.50
C THR A 271 -9.93 12.18 3.34
N VAL A 272 -9.30 11.09 2.89
CA VAL A 272 -7.89 11.03 2.51
C VAL A 272 -7.65 11.80 1.21
N ALA A 273 -8.55 11.67 0.23
CA ALA A 273 -8.49 12.44 -1.02
C ALA A 273 -8.62 13.94 -0.76
N ALA A 274 -9.51 14.35 0.16
CA ALA A 274 -9.64 15.74 0.57
C ALA A 274 -8.31 16.29 1.14
N ALA A 275 -7.63 15.50 1.99
CA ALA A 275 -6.32 15.87 2.51
C ALA A 275 -5.27 16.00 1.39
N ALA A 276 -5.20 15.04 0.48
CA ALA A 276 -4.25 15.06 -0.64
C ALA A 276 -4.47 16.23 -1.60
N ASN A 277 -5.71 16.53 -1.93
CA ASN A 277 -6.08 17.62 -2.83
C ASN A 277 -5.85 19.02 -2.23
N SER A 278 -5.70 19.13 -0.91
CA SER A 278 -5.42 20.39 -0.24
C SER A 278 -3.94 20.81 -0.30
N VAL A 279 -3.07 19.89 -0.79
CA VAL A 279 -1.63 20.14 -0.88
C VAL A 279 -1.31 20.92 -2.15
N THR A 280 -0.77 22.12 -1.99
CA THR A 280 -0.43 23.02 -3.11
C THR A 280 1.08 23.17 -3.32
N ASP A 281 1.87 23.07 -2.25
CA ASP A 281 3.32 23.17 -2.32
C ASP A 281 3.95 21.77 -2.38
N ILE A 282 4.26 21.34 -3.60
CA ILE A 282 4.79 20.01 -3.90
C ILE A 282 6.24 20.17 -4.37
N PRO A 283 7.24 19.68 -3.57
CA PRO A 283 8.64 19.73 -3.95
C PRO A 283 8.91 19.03 -5.30
N ALA A 284 9.95 19.47 -5.99
CA ALA A 284 10.32 18.92 -7.29
C ALA A 284 10.76 17.42 -7.20
N ASP A 285 11.35 17.06 -6.07
CA ASP A 285 11.79 15.67 -5.79
C ASP A 285 10.70 14.79 -5.18
N LEU A 286 9.50 15.32 -4.97
CA LEU A 286 8.32 14.63 -4.43
C LEU A 286 8.52 14.05 -3.02
N ARG A 287 9.49 14.51 -2.25
CA ARG A 287 9.80 14.06 -0.89
C ARG A 287 9.19 14.99 0.16
N PHE A 288 8.01 14.71 0.62
CA PHE A 288 7.33 15.51 1.64
C PHE A 288 6.27 14.71 2.40
N PHE A 289 5.87 15.21 3.56
CA PHE A 289 4.70 14.75 4.31
C PHE A 289 3.60 15.79 4.23
N PHE A 290 2.34 15.34 4.19
CA PHE A 290 1.18 16.24 4.22
C PHE A 290 0.21 15.93 5.37
N VAL A 291 0.75 15.46 6.51
CA VAL A 291 -0.03 15.22 7.72
C VAL A 291 -0.68 16.51 8.23
N ASN A 292 -1.84 16.37 8.87
CA ASN A 292 -2.64 17.50 9.36
C ASN A 292 -2.92 18.55 8.26
N ALA A 293 -3.21 18.08 7.06
CA ALA A 293 -3.52 18.90 5.90
C ALA A 293 -4.76 19.78 6.15
N PRO A 294 -4.83 20.99 5.55
CA PRO A 294 -5.96 21.89 5.73
C PRO A 294 -7.24 21.34 5.10
N GLY A 295 -8.39 21.88 5.53
CA GLY A 295 -9.72 21.55 5.01
C GLY A 295 -10.56 20.75 6.00
N ALA A 296 -11.82 21.17 6.17
CA ALA A 296 -12.73 20.62 7.19
C ALA A 296 -13.00 19.11 7.04
N ASN A 297 -12.84 18.57 5.82
CA ASN A 297 -13.03 17.14 5.53
C ASN A 297 -11.72 16.37 5.37
N SER A 298 -10.57 16.99 5.58
CA SER A 298 -9.24 16.38 5.39
C SER A 298 -8.89 15.46 6.55
N TYR A 299 -8.71 14.16 6.27
CA TYR A 299 -8.23 13.22 7.28
C TYR A 299 -6.76 13.54 7.65
N PRO A 300 -6.45 13.73 8.95
CA PRO A 300 -5.17 14.33 9.32
C PRO A 300 -3.97 13.39 9.27
N ILE A 301 -4.19 12.06 9.24
CA ILE A 301 -3.10 11.07 9.28
C ILE A 301 -3.05 10.34 7.92
N ALA A 302 -2.72 11.09 6.88
CA ALA A 302 -2.63 10.59 5.51
C ALA A 302 -1.22 10.77 4.94
N GLY A 303 -0.86 9.92 3.98
CA GLY A 303 0.46 9.98 3.34
C GLY A 303 0.53 9.23 2.03
N PHE A 304 1.59 9.49 1.28
CA PHE A 304 1.95 8.75 0.09
C PHE A 304 2.66 7.44 0.43
N THR A 305 2.60 6.49 -0.49
CA THR A 305 3.64 5.49 -0.68
C THR A 305 4.40 5.83 -1.97
N TRP A 306 5.71 5.81 -1.90
CA TRP A 306 6.61 6.01 -3.04
C TRP A 306 7.21 4.69 -3.51
N MET A 307 7.31 4.51 -4.81
CA MET A 307 8.28 3.61 -5.41
C MET A 307 9.63 4.31 -5.44
N LEU A 308 10.68 3.58 -5.05
CA LEU A 308 12.08 4.02 -5.11
C LEU A 308 12.74 3.34 -6.29
N VAL A 309 13.24 4.13 -7.22
CA VAL A 309 13.95 3.63 -8.41
C VAL A 309 15.23 4.43 -8.65
N TYR A 310 16.23 3.81 -9.24
CA TYR A 310 17.41 4.55 -9.67
C TYR A 310 17.13 5.31 -10.96
N GLN A 311 17.60 6.56 -11.03
CA GLN A 311 17.46 7.35 -12.26
C GLN A 311 18.27 6.75 -13.40
N ASN A 312 19.47 6.23 -13.14
CA ASN A 312 20.32 5.58 -14.11
C ASN A 312 20.27 4.06 -13.92
N GLN A 313 19.77 3.36 -14.88
CA GLN A 313 19.64 1.90 -14.87
C GLN A 313 20.84 1.26 -15.60
N THR A 314 21.50 0.33 -14.94
CA THR A 314 22.66 -0.39 -15.51
C THR A 314 22.23 -1.52 -16.43
N ASP A 315 21.07 -2.12 -16.16
CA ASP A 315 20.42 -3.11 -17.03
C ASP A 315 19.27 -2.43 -17.77
N ALA A 316 19.37 -2.37 -19.10
CA ALA A 316 18.43 -1.65 -19.93
C ALA A 316 17.04 -2.31 -19.96
N ASP A 317 16.98 -3.64 -19.98
CA ASP A 317 15.72 -4.38 -20.01
C ASP A 317 14.97 -4.24 -18.67
N LYS A 318 15.69 -4.36 -17.56
CA LYS A 318 15.16 -4.10 -16.23
C LYS A 318 14.71 -2.64 -16.08
N GLY A 319 15.53 -1.70 -16.51
CA GLY A 319 15.20 -0.27 -16.45
C GLY A 319 13.95 0.08 -17.24
N GLN A 320 13.80 -0.49 -18.44
CA GLN A 320 12.59 -0.31 -19.23
C GLN A 320 11.36 -0.94 -18.53
N ALA A 321 11.51 -2.15 -18.00
CA ALA A 321 10.42 -2.83 -17.31
C ALA A 321 9.99 -2.04 -16.05
N ILE A 322 10.93 -1.51 -15.25
CA ILE A 322 10.64 -0.67 -14.08
C ILE A 322 9.90 0.61 -14.51
N ALA A 323 10.38 1.30 -15.56
CA ALA A 323 9.76 2.52 -16.04
C ALA A 323 8.32 2.27 -16.56
N ASN A 324 8.10 1.18 -17.27
CA ASN A 324 6.78 0.77 -17.74
C ASN A 324 5.83 0.42 -16.60
N PHE A 325 6.33 -0.31 -15.60
CA PHE A 325 5.53 -0.64 -14.40
C PHE A 325 5.19 0.62 -13.60
N ALA A 326 6.14 1.50 -13.35
CA ALA A 326 5.92 2.77 -12.67
C ALA A 326 4.90 3.64 -13.43
N TRP A 327 5.02 3.72 -14.75
CA TRP A 327 4.05 4.42 -15.59
C TRP A 327 2.64 3.83 -15.46
N TRP A 328 2.53 2.51 -15.63
CA TRP A 328 1.24 1.84 -15.51
C TRP A 328 0.64 2.03 -14.11
N ALA A 329 1.45 1.88 -13.04
CA ALA A 329 1.01 2.01 -11.66
C ALA A 329 0.45 3.41 -11.36
N THR A 330 1.09 4.46 -11.90
CA THR A 330 0.66 5.86 -11.72
C THR A 330 -0.48 6.30 -12.66
N HIS A 331 -0.87 5.47 -13.63
CA HIS A 331 -1.95 5.72 -14.60
C HIS A 331 -3.05 4.64 -14.50
N SER A 332 -3.03 3.65 -15.38
CA SER A 332 -4.07 2.62 -15.44
C SER A 332 -4.20 1.80 -14.15
N GLY A 333 -3.10 1.62 -13.42
CA GLY A 333 -3.10 0.94 -12.13
C GLY A 333 -3.91 1.66 -11.06
N GLN A 334 -4.13 2.98 -11.20
CA GLN A 334 -4.88 3.77 -10.23
C GLN A 334 -6.36 3.36 -10.11
N GLN A 335 -6.94 2.72 -11.13
CA GLN A 335 -8.30 2.19 -11.06
C GLN A 335 -8.50 1.14 -9.95
N TYR A 336 -7.42 0.51 -9.47
CA TYR A 336 -7.45 -0.49 -8.41
C TYR A 336 -7.26 0.10 -7.00
N ALA A 337 -7.05 1.40 -6.88
CA ALA A 337 -6.86 2.06 -5.59
C ALA A 337 -8.12 2.04 -4.72
N SER A 338 -9.29 2.31 -5.31
CA SER A 338 -10.57 2.28 -4.59
C SER A 338 -10.93 0.84 -4.12
N PRO A 339 -11.60 0.67 -2.95
CA PRO A 339 -12.10 1.72 -2.07
C PRO A 339 -11.16 2.15 -0.94
N ASN A 340 -9.99 1.53 -0.78
CA ASN A 340 -9.18 1.68 0.43
C ASN A 340 -8.02 2.67 0.26
N TYR A 341 -7.61 2.91 -0.97
CA TYR A 341 -6.56 3.87 -1.34
C TYR A 341 -7.15 4.97 -2.20
N VAL A 342 -6.37 6.03 -2.37
CA VAL A 342 -6.74 7.19 -3.19
C VAL A 342 -5.83 7.25 -4.40
N SER A 343 -6.44 7.44 -5.56
CA SER A 343 -5.73 7.71 -6.80
C SER A 343 -4.95 9.01 -6.70
N LEU A 344 -3.80 9.05 -7.37
CA LEU A 344 -2.93 10.22 -7.36
C LEU A 344 -3.63 11.44 -8.01
N PRO A 345 -3.55 12.63 -7.40
CA PRO A 345 -3.98 13.88 -8.04
C PRO A 345 -3.20 14.16 -9.33
N ALA A 346 -3.86 14.77 -10.32
CA ALA A 346 -3.27 15.03 -11.64
C ALA A 346 -1.95 15.83 -11.59
N ASN A 347 -1.80 16.75 -10.64
CA ASN A 347 -0.57 17.52 -10.44
C ASN A 347 0.59 16.66 -9.91
N ILE A 348 0.32 15.58 -9.19
CA ILE A 348 1.31 14.57 -8.77
C ILE A 348 1.66 13.70 -9.97
N VAL A 349 0.66 13.16 -10.69
CA VAL A 349 0.89 12.33 -11.89
C VAL A 349 1.77 13.05 -12.91
N ALA A 350 1.55 14.34 -13.17
CA ALA A 350 2.38 15.12 -14.09
C ALA A 350 3.85 15.20 -13.64
N LYS A 351 4.12 15.25 -12.34
CA LYS A 351 5.49 15.23 -11.79
C LYS A 351 6.09 13.82 -11.86
N ASP A 352 5.30 12.78 -11.59
CA ASP A 352 5.72 11.37 -11.75
C ASP A 352 6.13 11.09 -13.19
N GLU A 353 5.34 11.54 -14.15
CA GLU A 353 5.68 11.43 -15.57
C GLU A 353 7.06 12.02 -15.89
N ALA A 354 7.34 13.23 -15.35
CA ALA A 354 8.63 13.88 -15.55
C ALA A 354 9.77 13.06 -14.94
N GLN A 355 9.59 12.49 -13.75
CA GLN A 355 10.58 11.63 -13.12
C GLN A 355 10.77 10.32 -13.90
N ILE A 356 9.70 9.64 -14.29
CA ILE A 356 9.77 8.39 -15.05
C ILE A 356 10.46 8.62 -16.41
N LYS A 357 10.11 9.70 -17.11
CA LYS A 357 10.75 10.09 -18.38
C LYS A 357 12.24 10.47 -18.21
N SER A 358 12.66 10.87 -17.01
CA SER A 358 14.06 11.18 -16.69
C SER A 358 14.94 9.94 -16.51
N MET A 359 14.34 8.74 -16.33
CA MET A 359 15.07 7.49 -16.18
C MET A 359 15.90 7.16 -17.43
N LYS A 360 17.17 6.77 -17.21
CA LYS A 360 18.14 6.48 -18.27
C LYS A 360 18.54 5.01 -18.26
N CYS A 361 18.48 4.40 -19.43
CA CYS A 361 18.98 3.07 -19.75
C CYS A 361 20.18 3.23 -20.71
N GLY A 362 21.36 3.43 -20.13
CA GLY A 362 22.54 3.90 -20.87
C GLY A 362 22.34 5.34 -21.37
N SER A 363 22.51 5.57 -22.66
CA SER A 363 22.32 6.89 -23.31
C SER A 363 20.86 7.20 -23.66
N SER A 364 19.96 6.23 -23.58
CA SER A 364 18.56 6.36 -23.99
C SER A 364 17.63 6.51 -22.77
N ALA A 365 16.43 7.04 -22.99
CA ALA A 365 15.37 6.99 -21.97
C ALA A 365 14.93 5.54 -21.76
N CYS A 366 14.62 5.16 -20.50
CA CYS A 366 14.06 3.84 -20.20
C CYS A 366 12.59 3.75 -20.65
N TYR A 367 11.81 4.80 -20.40
CA TYR A 367 10.42 4.87 -20.86
C TYR A 367 10.37 5.35 -22.30
N LYS A 368 9.67 4.61 -23.18
CA LYS A 368 9.62 4.87 -24.61
C LYS A 368 8.23 5.26 -25.13
N GLY A 369 7.23 5.34 -24.23
CA GLY A 369 5.85 5.62 -24.59
C GLY A 369 4.99 4.37 -24.76
#